data_63a9afb26eafefb02ff76a14424e1fa9
#
_entry.id   63a9afb26eafefb02ff76a14424e1fa9
#
_cell.length_a   1.000
_cell.length_b   1.000
_cell.length_c   1.000
_cell.angle_alpha   90.00
_cell.angle_beta   90.00
_cell.angle_gamma   90.00
#
_symmetry.space_group_name_H-M   'P 1'
#
loop_
_entity.id
_entity.type
_entity.pdbx_description
1 polymer ?
#
loop_
_entity_poly.entity_id
_entity_poly.type
_entity_poly.pdbx_seq_one_letter_code
_entity_poly.pdbx_strand_id
1 'polypeptide(L)'
;MDIDETLRNGFRQAPFIAHVGIELENLGPGFCEASLAIQSWHLQQTDVVHAGVIATLADHCAGAAASTDLQAGEFVVTAEYKINLLRGARGEKLRCRAEVLKPGRRLAVVEAKVWSEAAGRSELVAKLNATMAVVTQR
;
A
#
# COMPACT_ATOMS: atom_id res chain seq x y z
N MET A 1 -10.32 22.36 1.46
CA MET A 1 -10.43 20.89 1.50
C MET A 1 -9.54 20.38 2.64
N ASP A 2 -10.08 19.50 3.44
CA ASP A 2 -9.36 18.86 4.54
C ASP A 2 -8.20 18.02 3.96
N ILE A 3 -7.06 18.05 4.64
CA ILE A 3 -5.88 17.26 4.23
C ILE A 3 -6.22 15.78 4.14
N ASP A 4 -6.98 15.27 5.09
CA ASP A 4 -7.41 13.88 5.11
C ASP A 4 -8.24 13.53 3.86
N GLU A 5 -9.18 14.39 3.49
CA GLU A 5 -10.00 14.18 2.30
C GLU A 5 -9.14 14.24 1.03
N THR A 6 -8.18 15.15 0.98
CA THR A 6 -7.26 15.26 -0.16
C THR A 6 -6.46 13.97 -0.32
N LEU A 7 -5.95 13.41 0.77
CA LEU A 7 -5.18 12.17 0.73
C LEU A 7 -6.04 10.99 0.32
N ARG A 8 -7.27 10.91 0.83
CA ARG A 8 -8.20 9.83 0.47
C ARG A 8 -8.55 9.88 -1.00
N ASN A 9 -8.81 11.07 -1.53
CA ASN A 9 -9.09 11.25 -2.96
C ASN A 9 -7.88 10.91 -3.80
N GLY A 10 -6.68 11.35 -3.40
CA GLY A 10 -5.45 11.05 -4.10
C GLY A 10 -5.18 9.56 -4.18
N PHE A 11 -5.43 8.82 -3.09
CA PHE A 11 -5.28 7.37 -3.06
C PHE A 11 -6.11 6.71 -4.16
N ARG A 12 -7.36 7.16 -4.31
CA ARG A 12 -8.34 6.57 -5.23
C ARG A 12 -8.16 7.00 -6.68
N GLN A 13 -7.53 8.14 -6.92
CA GLN A 13 -7.45 8.76 -8.25
C GLN A 13 -6.34 8.21 -9.13
N ALA A 14 -5.40 7.45 -8.59
CA ALA A 14 -4.36 6.84 -9.41
C ALA A 14 -4.99 5.80 -10.35
N PRO A 15 -4.94 6.01 -11.68
CA PRO A 15 -5.64 5.12 -12.63
C PRO A 15 -5.22 3.66 -12.49
N PHE A 16 -3.93 3.42 -12.28
CA PHE A 16 -3.42 2.06 -12.12
C PHE A 16 -4.03 1.38 -10.88
N ILE A 17 -4.13 2.11 -9.77
CA ILE A 17 -4.68 1.58 -8.52
C ILE A 17 -6.17 1.27 -8.67
N ALA A 18 -6.91 2.15 -9.33
CA ALA A 18 -8.32 1.90 -9.64
C ALA A 18 -8.48 0.66 -10.52
N HIS A 19 -7.60 0.50 -11.51
CA HIS A 19 -7.63 -0.65 -12.42
C HIS A 19 -7.33 -1.97 -11.69
N VAL A 20 -6.35 -1.95 -10.79
CA VAL A 20 -6.01 -3.12 -9.98
C VAL A 20 -7.15 -3.45 -9.00
N GLY A 21 -7.88 -2.44 -8.55
CA GLY A 21 -9.02 -2.63 -7.65
C GLY A 21 -8.65 -2.49 -6.17
N ILE A 22 -7.61 -1.74 -5.87
CA ILE A 22 -7.19 -1.50 -4.49
C ILE A 22 -8.11 -0.45 -3.87
N GLU A 23 -8.62 -0.74 -2.69
CA GLU A 23 -9.52 0.14 -1.95
C GLU A 23 -8.90 0.60 -0.65
N LEU A 24 -9.08 1.89 -0.35
CA LEU A 24 -8.66 2.46 0.93
C LEU A 24 -9.67 2.07 2.00
N GLU A 25 -9.19 1.48 3.07
CA GLU A 25 -10.02 1.08 4.21
C GLU A 25 -9.92 2.09 5.34
N ASN A 26 -8.70 2.47 5.71
CA ASN A 26 -8.48 3.37 6.84
C ASN A 26 -7.18 4.15 6.64
N LEU A 27 -7.18 5.40 7.10
CA LEU A 27 -6.03 6.29 6.98
C LEU A 27 -5.97 7.16 8.23
N GLY A 28 -4.80 7.23 8.83
CA GLY A 28 -4.57 8.08 9.99
C GLY A 28 -3.11 8.47 10.12
N PRO A 29 -2.74 9.23 11.16
CA PRO A 29 -1.36 9.69 11.30
C PRO A 29 -0.36 8.52 11.30
N GLY A 30 0.49 8.49 10.28
CA GLY A 30 1.55 7.50 10.15
C GLY A 30 1.11 6.10 9.72
N PHE A 31 -0.16 5.91 9.31
CA PHE A 31 -0.57 4.58 8.86
C PHE A 31 -1.63 4.63 7.76
N CYS A 32 -1.71 3.54 7.05
CA CYS A 32 -2.75 3.32 6.02
C CYS A 32 -3.14 1.85 6.01
N GLU A 33 -4.42 1.59 5.84
CA GLU A 33 -4.95 0.25 5.62
C GLU A 33 -5.70 0.23 4.30
N ALA A 34 -5.44 -0.80 3.51
CA ALA A 34 -6.06 -0.97 2.19
C ALA A 34 -6.36 -2.44 1.94
N SER A 35 -7.22 -2.71 0.98
CA SER A 35 -7.63 -4.06 0.66
C SER A 35 -7.83 -4.25 -0.84
N LEU A 36 -7.91 -5.52 -1.23
CA LEU A 36 -8.11 -5.93 -2.61
C LEU A 36 -8.93 -7.21 -2.62
N ALA A 37 -10.08 -7.18 -3.27
CA ALA A 37 -10.85 -8.40 -3.54
C ALA A 37 -10.14 -9.16 -4.65
N ILE A 38 -9.72 -10.40 -4.39
CA ILE A 38 -8.95 -11.19 -5.34
C ILE A 38 -9.84 -11.62 -6.51
N GLN A 39 -9.42 -11.25 -7.72
CA GLN A 39 -10.09 -11.62 -8.96
C GLN A 39 -9.21 -12.60 -9.74
N SER A 40 -9.80 -13.34 -10.68
CA SER A 40 -9.05 -14.32 -11.49
C SER A 40 -7.86 -13.69 -12.22
N TRP A 41 -7.98 -12.46 -12.65
CA TRP A 41 -6.92 -11.78 -13.40
C TRP A 41 -5.78 -11.24 -12.52
N HIS A 42 -5.92 -11.33 -11.19
CA HIS A 42 -4.83 -11.04 -10.27
C HIS A 42 -3.86 -12.20 -10.12
N LEU A 43 -4.22 -13.38 -10.61
CA LEU A 43 -3.44 -14.60 -10.38
C LEU A 43 -2.31 -14.72 -11.39
N GLN A 44 -1.24 -15.37 -10.96
CA GLN A 44 -0.21 -15.82 -11.89
C GLN A 44 -0.75 -17.02 -12.67
N GLN A 45 0.10 -17.81 -13.32
CA GLN A 45 -0.33 -18.95 -14.11
C GLN A 45 -0.90 -20.12 -13.28
N THR A 46 -0.89 -20.00 -11.95
CA THR A 46 -1.49 -20.95 -11.01
C THR A 46 -2.63 -20.26 -10.25
N ASP A 47 -3.01 -20.78 -9.09
CA ASP A 47 -4.06 -20.20 -8.23
C ASP A 47 -3.53 -19.17 -7.22
N VAL A 48 -2.28 -18.77 -7.35
CA VAL A 48 -1.62 -17.85 -6.43
C VAL A 48 -1.65 -16.44 -7.02
N VAL A 49 -1.91 -15.44 -6.18
CA VAL A 49 -1.87 -14.03 -6.58
C VAL A 49 -0.47 -13.67 -7.08
N HIS A 50 -0.41 -12.99 -8.21
CA HIS A 50 0.86 -12.54 -8.78
C HIS A 50 1.60 -11.61 -7.80
N ALA A 51 2.90 -11.80 -7.66
CA ALA A 51 3.72 -11.00 -6.76
C ALA A 51 3.63 -9.50 -7.07
N GLY A 52 3.47 -9.14 -8.35
CA GLY A 52 3.30 -7.75 -8.76
C GLY A 52 2.06 -7.08 -8.16
N VAL A 53 0.98 -7.82 -7.99
CA VAL A 53 -0.24 -7.31 -7.35
C VAL A 53 0.02 -7.04 -5.87
N ILE A 54 0.68 -7.97 -5.19
CA ILE A 54 1.02 -7.84 -3.77
C ILE A 54 1.94 -6.64 -3.56
N ALA A 55 2.96 -6.49 -4.40
CA ALA A 55 3.89 -5.36 -4.32
C ALA A 55 3.18 -4.03 -4.57
N THR A 56 2.27 -3.98 -5.54
CA THR A 56 1.50 -2.77 -5.83
C THR A 56 0.66 -2.34 -4.63
N LEU A 57 -0.04 -3.29 -4.01
CA LEU A 57 -0.84 -3.01 -2.83
C LEU A 57 0.02 -2.49 -1.68
N ALA A 58 1.13 -3.16 -1.39
CA ALA A 58 2.02 -2.77 -0.29
C ALA A 58 2.68 -1.42 -0.53
N ASP A 59 3.19 -1.18 -1.73
CA ASP A 59 3.86 0.06 -2.09
C ASP A 59 2.91 1.26 -2.05
N HIS A 60 1.71 1.11 -2.61
CA HIS A 60 0.72 2.19 -2.62
C HIS A 60 0.25 2.53 -1.20
N CYS A 61 0.01 1.51 -0.41
CA CYS A 61 -0.36 1.67 1.00
C CYS A 61 0.76 2.38 1.79
N ALA A 62 2.02 2.01 1.53
CA ALA A 62 3.18 2.64 2.18
C ALA A 62 3.31 4.12 1.79
N GLY A 63 3.10 4.45 0.52
CA GLY A 63 3.11 5.84 0.06
C GLY A 63 2.02 6.67 0.71
N ALA A 64 0.82 6.11 0.86
CA ALA A 64 -0.28 6.78 1.54
C ALA A 64 0.05 7.03 3.02
N ALA A 65 0.62 6.04 3.72
CA ALA A 65 1.04 6.20 5.11
C ALA A 65 2.05 7.34 5.27
N ALA A 66 3.06 7.37 4.39
CA ALA A 66 4.07 8.44 4.42
C ALA A 66 3.48 9.81 4.10
N SER A 67 2.40 9.85 3.31
CA SER A 67 1.76 11.11 2.91
C SER A 67 0.99 11.78 4.05
N THR A 68 0.74 11.08 5.14
CA THR A 68 -0.03 11.65 6.25
C THR A 68 0.72 12.73 7.04
N ASP A 69 2.02 12.87 6.83
CA ASP A 69 2.88 13.83 7.56
C ASP A 69 3.47 14.89 6.62
N LEU A 70 2.90 15.08 5.45
CA LEU A 70 3.42 16.04 4.46
C LEU A 70 2.92 17.45 4.74
N GLN A 71 3.73 18.43 4.33
CA GLN A 71 3.34 19.83 4.31
C GLN A 71 2.73 20.17 2.96
N ALA A 72 2.09 21.34 2.88
CA ALA A 72 1.49 21.81 1.64
C ALA A 72 2.53 21.88 0.52
N GLY A 73 2.16 21.37 -0.66
CA GLY A 73 3.03 21.33 -1.84
C GLY A 73 4.00 20.17 -1.86
N GLU A 74 4.04 19.35 -0.84
CA GLU A 74 4.87 18.16 -0.81
C GLU A 74 4.10 16.92 -1.25
N PHE A 75 4.82 15.98 -1.85
CA PHE A 75 4.30 14.65 -2.16
C PHE A 75 5.44 13.62 -2.04
N VAL A 76 5.09 12.37 -1.99
CA VAL A 76 6.10 11.30 -1.89
C VAL A 76 6.22 10.53 -3.19
N VAL A 77 7.44 10.09 -3.47
CA VAL A 77 7.69 9.08 -4.49
C VAL A 77 8.49 7.95 -3.84
N THR A 78 8.23 6.74 -4.27
CA THR A 78 8.99 5.59 -3.78
C THR A 78 10.39 5.64 -4.32
N ALA A 79 11.38 5.75 -3.43
CA ALA A 79 12.79 5.71 -3.82
C ALA A 79 13.25 4.28 -4.02
N GLU A 80 12.86 3.39 -3.14
CA GLU A 80 13.18 1.97 -3.23
C GLU A 80 12.30 1.19 -2.26
N TYR A 81 12.14 -0.10 -2.52
CA TYR A 81 11.57 -1.00 -1.53
C TYR A 81 12.19 -2.39 -1.67
N LYS A 82 12.16 -3.11 -0.58
CA LYS A 82 12.44 -4.52 -0.54
C LYS A 82 11.18 -5.23 -0.07
N ILE A 83 10.77 -6.27 -0.78
CA ILE A 83 9.62 -7.07 -0.38
C ILE A 83 10.06 -8.53 -0.15
N ASN A 84 9.57 -9.10 0.95
CA ASN A 84 9.70 -10.52 1.23
C ASN A 84 8.35 -11.17 0.97
N LEU A 85 8.33 -12.08 0.01
CA LEU A 85 7.15 -12.86 -0.32
C LEU A 85 7.25 -14.16 0.48
N LEU A 86 6.47 -14.25 1.55
CA LEU A 86 6.62 -15.27 2.57
C LEU A 86 5.84 -16.54 2.25
N ARG A 87 4.67 -16.38 1.61
CA ARG A 87 3.76 -17.49 1.25
C ARG A 87 3.01 -17.14 0.00
N GLY A 88 2.57 -18.16 -0.73
CA GLY A 88 1.63 -17.96 -1.83
C GLY A 88 0.31 -17.42 -1.28
N ALA A 89 -0.15 -16.31 -1.86
CA ALA A 89 -1.39 -15.68 -1.44
C ALA A 89 -2.57 -16.28 -2.19
N ARG A 90 -3.53 -16.80 -1.46
CA ARG A 90 -4.76 -17.41 -1.97
C ARG A 90 -5.94 -16.93 -1.15
N GLY A 91 -7.13 -17.06 -1.67
CA GLY A 91 -8.34 -16.78 -0.94
C GLY A 91 -9.19 -15.73 -1.60
N GLU A 92 -9.91 -14.97 -0.81
CA GLU A 92 -10.92 -14.05 -1.30
C GLU A 92 -10.43 -12.61 -1.32
N LYS A 93 -9.51 -12.25 -0.42
CA LYS A 93 -9.14 -10.87 -0.20
C LYS A 93 -7.69 -10.76 0.24
N LEU A 94 -7.02 -9.70 -0.21
CA LEU A 94 -5.76 -9.25 0.37
C LEU A 94 -6.04 -8.04 1.25
N ARG A 95 -5.35 -7.96 2.35
CA ARG A 95 -5.41 -6.81 3.25
C ARG A 95 -4.01 -6.34 3.55
N CYS A 96 -3.83 -5.03 3.57
CA CYS A 96 -2.52 -4.42 3.83
C CYS A 96 -2.62 -3.39 4.93
N ARG A 97 -1.60 -3.34 5.77
CA ARG A 97 -1.40 -2.24 6.71
C ARG A 97 0.03 -1.74 6.58
N ALA A 98 0.18 -0.45 6.37
CA ALA A 98 1.48 0.22 6.31
C ALA A 98 1.60 1.18 7.48
N GLU A 99 2.80 1.24 8.04
CA GLU A 99 3.12 2.14 9.17
C GLU A 99 4.44 2.84 8.90
N VAL A 100 4.48 4.14 9.16
CA VAL A 100 5.72 4.90 9.11
C VAL A 100 6.55 4.54 10.33
N LEU A 101 7.73 3.97 10.10
CA LEU A 101 8.65 3.62 11.18
C LEU A 101 9.48 4.84 11.60
N LYS A 102 9.86 5.66 10.62
CA LYS A 102 10.62 6.87 10.86
C LYS A 102 10.19 7.95 9.88
N PRO A 103 9.54 9.02 10.34
CA PRO A 103 9.25 10.16 9.51
C PRO A 103 10.52 10.93 9.21
N GLY A 104 10.55 11.68 8.14
CA GLY A 104 11.69 12.49 7.76
C GLY A 104 11.31 13.59 6.80
N ARG A 105 12.09 14.66 6.80
CA ARG A 105 11.83 15.80 5.91
C ARG A 105 12.11 15.47 4.44
N ARG A 106 13.06 14.57 4.18
CA ARG A 106 13.44 14.16 2.83
C ARG A 106 13.14 12.71 2.54
N LEU A 107 13.32 11.85 3.55
CA LEU A 107 13.12 10.42 3.42
C LEU A 107 12.31 9.92 4.62
N ALA A 108 11.31 9.12 4.35
CA ALA A 108 10.54 8.42 5.36
C ALA A 108 10.73 6.92 5.17
N VAL A 109 10.87 6.19 6.27
CA VAL A 109 10.99 4.73 6.24
C VAL A 109 9.65 4.14 6.66
N VAL A 110 9.12 3.25 5.83
CA VAL A 110 7.78 2.68 6.00
C VAL A 110 7.84 1.17 5.92
N GLU A 111 7.06 0.52 6.76
CA GLU A 111 6.87 -0.94 6.73
C GLU A 111 5.42 -1.23 6.34
N ALA A 112 5.22 -2.22 5.47
CA ALA A 112 3.88 -2.68 5.10
C ALA A 112 3.81 -4.20 5.21
N LYS A 113 2.69 -4.70 5.71
CA LYS A 113 2.41 -6.13 5.79
C LYS A 113 1.16 -6.43 5.00
N VAL A 114 1.17 -7.56 4.31
CA VAL A 114 0.03 -8.01 3.51
C VAL A 114 -0.40 -9.38 4.00
N TRP A 115 -1.70 -9.53 4.22
CA TRP A 115 -2.34 -10.78 4.61
C TRP A 115 -3.30 -11.22 3.51
N SER A 116 -3.41 -12.54 3.31
CA SER A 116 -4.51 -13.10 2.53
C SER A 116 -5.58 -13.60 3.50
N GLU A 117 -6.83 -13.42 3.13
CA GLU A 117 -7.97 -13.81 3.94
C GLU A 117 -8.88 -14.75 3.15
N ALA A 118 -9.31 -15.84 3.79
CA ALA A 118 -10.24 -16.81 3.26
C ALA A 118 -10.95 -17.53 4.40
N ALA A 119 -12.27 -17.66 4.33
CA ALA A 119 -13.06 -18.45 5.28
C ALA A 119 -12.78 -18.09 6.75
N GLY A 120 -12.63 -16.79 7.04
CA GLY A 120 -12.37 -16.29 8.39
C GLY A 120 -10.93 -16.47 8.87
N ARG A 121 -10.04 -16.95 8.00
CA ARG A 121 -8.61 -17.11 8.31
C ARG A 121 -7.81 -16.00 7.66
N SER A 122 -6.78 -15.54 8.36
CA SER A 122 -5.86 -14.52 7.87
C SER A 122 -4.43 -15.05 7.97
N GLU A 123 -3.67 -14.89 6.90
CA GLU A 123 -2.31 -15.43 6.82
C GLU A 123 -1.37 -14.36 6.28
N LEU A 124 -0.26 -14.11 6.99
CA LEU A 124 0.73 -13.14 6.53
C LEU A 124 1.46 -13.69 5.30
N VAL A 125 1.35 -12.99 4.18
CA VAL A 125 1.93 -13.46 2.91
C VAL A 125 3.10 -12.63 2.44
N ALA A 126 3.21 -11.37 2.88
CA ALA A 126 4.31 -10.52 2.45
C ALA A 126 4.60 -9.42 3.46
N LYS A 127 5.84 -8.96 3.44
CA LYS A 127 6.31 -7.80 4.19
C LYS A 127 7.17 -6.95 3.27
N LEU A 128 6.90 -5.64 3.26
CA LEU A 128 7.65 -4.68 2.45
C LEU A 128 8.26 -3.64 3.37
N ASN A 129 9.51 -3.28 3.09
CA ASN A 129 10.16 -2.12 3.69
C ASN A 129 10.48 -1.14 2.57
N ALA A 130 10.05 0.10 2.71
CA ALA A 130 10.20 1.10 1.67
C ALA A 130 10.84 2.37 2.21
N THR A 131 11.56 3.04 1.32
CA THR A 131 12.02 4.41 1.55
C THR A 131 11.23 5.31 0.62
N MET A 132 10.51 6.27 1.20
CA MET A 132 9.74 7.26 0.46
C MET A 132 10.50 8.57 0.43
N ALA A 133 10.71 9.12 -0.75
CA ALA A 133 11.35 10.43 -0.90
C ALA A 133 10.28 11.51 -0.90
N VAL A 134 10.47 12.52 -0.05
CA VAL A 134 9.58 13.67 0.00
C VAL A 134 10.09 14.70 -1.00
N VAL A 135 9.24 15.07 -1.94
CA VAL A 135 9.58 16.02 -2.99
C VAL A 135 8.60 17.17 -2.97
N THR A 136 9.07 18.32 -3.43
CA THR A 136 8.23 19.53 -3.48
C THR A 136 7.79 19.75 -4.91
N GLN A 137 6.50 19.98 -5.07
CA GLN A 137 5.93 20.32 -6.38
C GLN A 137 6.38 21.72 -6.79
N ARG A 138 6.95 21.85 -7.97
CA ARG A 138 7.38 23.12 -8.52
C ARG A 138 6.25 23.79 -9.30
#